data_c12d93465498c2f6d4a490d3c192684e
#
_entry.id   c12d93465498c2f6d4a490d3c192684e
#
_cell.length_a   1.000
_cell.length_b   1.000
_cell.length_c   1.000
_cell.angle_alpha   90.00
_cell.angle_beta   90.00
_cell.angle_gamma   90.00
#
_symmetry.space_group_name_H-M   'P 1'
#
loop_
_entity.id
_entity.type
_entity.pdbx_description
1 polymer ?
#
loop_
_entity_poly.entity_id
_entity_poly.type
_entity_poly.pdbx_seq_one_letter_code
_entity_poly.pdbx_strand_id
1 'polypeptide(L)'
;MTSIPKSTVVCPTAKRPEFLALALEKLRNASKDDPKIDVRIFLDVSPDERMEQVCWIRDQYYPSAEVFRTRERPDVPSGCWNILQSLRQGYLSESEFIFLVEEDCLVRENYFSWHFDAQSTGEYFATCGRKLKQWKRNFYSNPGSCFHWDKLRLVIPHINDRFFQDTKGYMDRFFGPSDFGILDDGLIQRVQQASGLLVKYPDEPVVAHQGFRMYGTTEEWRAKGDTIEDRIRDLRKVLANVDPHGRYTSDFERY
;
A
#
# COMPACT_ATOMS: atom_id res chain seq x y z
N MET A 1 19.70 20.01 7.40
CA MET A 1 18.82 18.83 7.26
C MET A 1 17.41 19.30 7.52
N THR A 2 16.54 19.26 6.52
CA THR A 2 15.11 19.53 6.71
C THR A 2 14.53 18.44 7.62
N SER A 3 13.77 18.84 8.65
CA SER A 3 13.16 17.85 9.56
C SER A 3 12.17 16.99 8.79
N ILE A 4 12.18 15.67 9.03
CA ILE A 4 11.18 14.75 8.47
C ILE A 4 9.78 15.22 8.92
N PRO A 5 8.81 15.38 8.00
CA PRO A 5 7.45 15.74 8.35
C PRO A 5 6.72 14.59 9.07
N LYS A 6 5.74 14.93 9.93
CA LYS A 6 4.90 13.92 10.59
C LYS A 6 4.16 13.10 9.55
N SER A 7 4.34 11.79 9.58
CA SER A 7 3.86 10.87 8.56
C SER A 7 3.23 9.63 9.17
N THR A 8 2.19 9.11 8.53
CA THR A 8 1.58 7.81 8.88
C THR A 8 1.70 6.86 7.71
N VAL A 9 2.24 5.68 7.96
CA VAL A 9 2.26 4.56 7.01
C VAL A 9 1.13 3.61 7.37
N VAL A 10 0.20 3.38 6.45
CA VAL A 10 -0.84 2.37 6.60
C VAL A 10 -0.47 1.13 5.81
N CYS A 11 -0.44 -0.03 6.50
CA CYS A 11 -0.07 -1.32 5.94
C CYS A 11 -1.28 -2.26 5.97
N PRO A 12 -2.15 -2.25 4.94
CA PRO A 12 -3.21 -3.24 4.84
C PRO A 12 -2.60 -4.63 4.62
N THR A 13 -3.06 -5.61 5.40
CA THR A 13 -2.61 -7.01 5.33
C THR A 13 -3.81 -7.96 5.50
N ALA A 14 -3.73 -9.15 4.93
CA ALA A 14 -4.81 -10.13 5.02
C ALA A 14 -4.32 -11.58 5.14
N LYS A 15 -3.74 -12.12 4.08
CA LYS A 15 -3.52 -13.58 3.95
C LYS A 15 -2.04 -14.00 3.97
N ARG A 16 -1.12 -13.07 3.85
CA ARG A 16 0.31 -13.32 3.57
C ARG A 16 1.24 -12.68 4.60
N PRO A 17 1.21 -13.13 5.87
CA PRO A 17 2.01 -12.52 6.92
C PRO A 17 3.51 -12.57 6.64
N GLU A 18 4.00 -13.58 5.91
CA GLU A 18 5.41 -13.67 5.51
C GLU A 18 5.87 -12.50 4.63
N PHE A 19 4.99 -11.98 3.76
CA PHE A 19 5.28 -10.77 2.97
C PHE A 19 5.31 -9.53 3.86
N LEU A 20 4.37 -9.41 4.80
CA LEU A 20 4.35 -8.31 5.77
C LEU A 20 5.68 -8.22 6.55
N ALA A 21 6.26 -9.36 6.93
CA ALA A 21 7.55 -9.37 7.62
C ALA A 21 8.65 -8.66 6.80
N LEU A 22 8.73 -8.98 5.50
CA LEU A 22 9.70 -8.34 4.60
C LEU A 22 9.39 -6.87 4.34
N ALA A 23 8.09 -6.52 4.20
CA ALA A 23 7.67 -5.13 4.02
C ALA A 23 8.05 -4.29 5.24
N LEU A 24 7.78 -4.77 6.46
CA LEU A 24 8.14 -4.07 7.70
C LEU A 24 9.65 -3.94 7.88
N GLU A 25 10.43 -4.98 7.56
CA GLU A 25 11.91 -4.90 7.57
C GLU A 25 12.41 -3.77 6.65
N LYS A 26 11.87 -3.69 5.42
CA LYS A 26 12.24 -2.65 4.47
C LYS A 26 11.77 -1.27 4.89
N LEU A 27 10.56 -1.15 5.43
CA LEU A 27 10.05 0.10 6.00
C LEU A 27 10.93 0.59 7.15
N ARG A 28 11.33 -0.28 8.07
CA ARG A 28 12.21 0.06 9.18
C ARG A 28 13.55 0.59 8.69
N ASN A 29 14.16 -0.08 7.71
CA ASN A 29 15.41 0.37 7.11
C ASN A 29 15.27 1.75 6.43
N ALA A 30 14.15 1.99 5.75
CA ALA A 30 13.89 3.27 5.08
C ALA A 30 13.54 4.40 6.06
N SER A 31 12.77 4.11 7.12
CA SER A 31 12.39 5.09 8.15
C SER A 31 13.51 5.38 9.15
N LYS A 32 14.46 4.45 9.31
CA LYS A 32 15.54 4.51 10.32
C LYS A 32 15.00 4.69 11.75
N ASP A 33 13.83 4.08 12.02
CA ASP A 33 13.11 4.21 13.28
C ASP A 33 12.83 5.69 13.68
N ASP A 34 12.66 6.60 12.70
CA ASP A 34 12.33 8.00 12.99
C ASP A 34 10.95 8.08 13.67
N PRO A 35 10.84 8.68 14.88
CA PRO A 35 9.60 8.73 15.64
C PRO A 35 8.49 9.56 14.99
N LYS A 36 8.79 10.31 13.94
CA LYS A 36 7.79 11.05 13.17
C LYS A 36 7.09 10.20 12.11
N ILE A 37 7.57 8.97 11.89
CA ILE A 37 6.97 8.01 10.97
C ILE A 37 6.22 6.96 11.80
N ASP A 38 4.90 7.12 11.91
CA ASP A 38 3.99 6.21 12.60
C ASP A 38 3.55 5.10 11.63
N VAL A 39 3.81 3.83 11.99
CA VAL A 39 3.44 2.67 11.17
C VAL A 39 2.24 1.95 11.79
N ARG A 40 1.19 1.75 10.99
CA ARG A 40 -0.06 1.12 11.38
C ARG A 40 -0.39 -0.05 10.47
N ILE A 41 -0.50 -1.22 11.05
CA ILE A 41 -0.83 -2.48 10.35
C ILE A 41 -2.33 -2.72 10.47
N PHE A 42 -3.01 -2.89 9.35
CA PHE A 42 -4.46 -3.12 9.30
C PHE A 42 -4.73 -4.55 8.84
N LEU A 43 -5.00 -5.44 9.79
CA LEU A 43 -5.36 -6.83 9.51
C LEU A 43 -6.85 -6.92 9.18
N ASP A 44 -7.17 -7.43 7.99
CA ASP A 44 -8.53 -7.74 7.57
C ASP A 44 -9.12 -8.88 8.41
N VAL A 45 -10.42 -9.13 8.26
CA VAL A 45 -11.12 -10.23 8.94
C VAL A 45 -10.35 -11.54 8.77
N SER A 46 -9.86 -12.07 9.87
CA SER A 46 -8.92 -13.20 9.88
C SER A 46 -9.08 -14.03 11.17
N PRO A 47 -8.70 -15.33 11.16
CA PRO A 47 -8.63 -16.14 12.38
C PRO A 47 -7.67 -15.54 13.42
N ASP A 48 -7.84 -15.92 14.69
CA ASP A 48 -6.99 -15.45 15.80
C ASP A 48 -5.52 -15.83 15.60
N GLU A 49 -5.24 -17.03 15.08
CA GLU A 49 -3.89 -17.46 14.73
C GLU A 49 -3.19 -16.45 13.79
N ARG A 50 -3.93 -15.86 12.84
CA ARG A 50 -3.37 -14.85 11.93
C ARG A 50 -3.01 -13.57 12.69
N MET A 51 -3.84 -13.16 13.65
CA MET A 51 -3.55 -12.01 14.49
C MET A 51 -2.30 -12.25 15.34
N GLU A 52 -2.13 -13.45 15.89
CA GLU A 52 -0.92 -13.83 16.63
C GLU A 52 0.33 -13.76 15.75
N GLN A 53 0.25 -14.29 14.53
CA GLN A 53 1.34 -14.20 13.54
C GLN A 53 1.71 -12.75 13.20
N VAL A 54 0.71 -11.89 12.97
CA VAL A 54 0.94 -10.47 12.67
C VAL A 54 1.56 -9.74 13.86
N CYS A 55 1.10 -10.00 15.08
CA CYS A 55 1.70 -9.44 16.29
C CYS A 55 3.15 -9.90 16.46
N TRP A 56 3.43 -11.18 16.28
CA TRP A 56 4.79 -11.70 16.33
C TRP A 56 5.70 -11.03 15.29
N ILE A 57 5.22 -10.90 14.04
CA ILE A 57 5.96 -10.21 12.96
C ILE A 57 6.24 -8.75 13.33
N ARG A 58 5.22 -8.02 13.83
CA ARG A 58 5.38 -6.65 14.30
C ARG A 58 6.51 -6.57 15.34
N ASP A 59 6.47 -7.44 16.35
CA ASP A 59 7.44 -7.45 17.46
C ASP A 59 8.89 -7.71 16.97
N GLN A 60 9.05 -8.56 15.93
CA GLN A 60 10.36 -8.87 15.37
C GLN A 60 10.89 -7.80 14.40
N TYR A 61 10.03 -7.24 13.56
CA TYR A 61 10.47 -6.44 12.41
C TYR A 61 10.22 -4.93 12.57
N TYR A 62 9.15 -4.55 13.29
CA TYR A 62 8.82 -3.14 13.53
C TYR A 62 8.08 -2.96 14.86
N PRO A 63 8.76 -3.06 16.03
CA PRO A 63 8.12 -3.13 17.35
C PRO A 63 7.26 -1.91 17.72
N SER A 64 7.54 -0.74 17.15
CA SER A 64 6.77 0.48 17.39
C SER A 64 5.47 0.57 16.56
N ALA A 65 5.24 -0.35 15.60
CA ALA A 65 4.03 -0.32 14.80
C ALA A 65 2.81 -0.74 15.63
N GLU A 66 1.68 -0.07 15.38
CA GLU A 66 0.39 -0.45 15.94
C GLU A 66 -0.33 -1.47 15.04
N VAL A 67 -1.08 -2.40 15.66
CA VAL A 67 -1.87 -3.41 14.92
C VAL A 67 -3.35 -3.17 15.17
N PHE A 68 -4.10 -2.97 14.09
CA PHE A 68 -5.55 -2.84 14.07
C PHE A 68 -6.15 -4.07 13.39
N ARG A 69 -7.19 -4.65 13.96
CA ARG A 69 -7.90 -5.80 13.39
C ARG A 69 -9.33 -5.43 13.03
N THR A 70 -9.71 -5.66 11.79
CA THR A 70 -11.09 -5.62 11.35
C THR A 70 -11.81 -6.88 11.84
N ARG A 71 -12.91 -6.75 12.57
CA ARG A 71 -13.73 -7.87 13.04
C ARG A 71 -14.84 -8.25 12.06
N GLU A 72 -15.40 -7.25 11.41
CA GLU A 72 -16.51 -7.40 10.47
C GLU A 72 -16.32 -6.45 9.29
N ARG A 73 -16.76 -6.83 8.12
CA ARG A 73 -16.77 -5.99 6.93
C ARG A 73 -18.00 -6.28 6.06
N PRO A 74 -18.44 -5.34 5.21
CA PRO A 74 -19.45 -5.57 4.19
C PRO A 74 -19.05 -6.70 3.23
N ASP A 75 -20.01 -7.21 2.47
CA ASP A 75 -19.76 -8.18 1.39
C ASP A 75 -19.15 -7.49 0.17
N VAL A 76 -17.89 -7.12 0.30
CA VAL A 76 -17.05 -6.52 -0.75
C VAL A 76 -15.69 -7.23 -0.74
N PRO A 77 -14.92 -7.16 -1.84
CA PRO A 77 -13.57 -7.72 -1.88
C PRO A 77 -12.71 -7.21 -0.72
N SER A 78 -12.06 -8.14 -0.01
CA SER A 78 -11.36 -7.84 1.25
C SER A 78 -10.26 -6.79 1.07
N GLY A 79 -9.51 -6.87 -0.02
CA GLY A 79 -8.49 -5.87 -0.33
C GLY A 79 -9.07 -4.46 -0.44
N CYS A 80 -10.17 -4.29 -1.18
CA CYS A 80 -10.82 -3.00 -1.36
C CYS A 80 -11.24 -2.37 -0.02
N TRP A 81 -11.93 -3.14 0.84
CA TRP A 81 -12.34 -2.65 2.15
C TRP A 81 -11.13 -2.26 3.00
N ASN A 82 -10.17 -3.17 3.13
CA ASN A 82 -9.04 -2.98 4.03
C ASN A 82 -8.16 -1.80 3.61
N ILE A 83 -7.89 -1.63 2.31
CA ILE A 83 -7.12 -0.51 1.78
C ILE A 83 -7.83 0.82 2.06
N LEU A 84 -9.12 0.93 1.72
CA LEU A 84 -9.86 2.18 1.89
C LEU A 84 -10.03 2.55 3.36
N GLN A 85 -10.31 1.58 4.25
CA GLN A 85 -10.40 1.84 5.69
C GLN A 85 -9.04 2.21 6.29
N SER A 86 -7.96 1.58 5.86
CA SER A 86 -6.62 1.95 6.32
C SER A 86 -6.26 3.38 5.92
N LEU A 87 -6.57 3.81 4.70
CA LEU A 87 -6.40 5.20 4.25
C LEU A 87 -7.25 6.18 5.08
N ARG A 88 -8.50 5.82 5.39
CA ARG A 88 -9.36 6.62 6.26
C ARG A 88 -8.77 6.78 7.66
N GLN A 89 -8.23 5.70 8.24
CA GLN A 89 -7.55 5.75 9.54
C GLN A 89 -6.24 6.53 9.48
N GLY A 90 -5.50 6.43 8.37
CA GLY A 90 -4.33 7.27 8.11
C GLY A 90 -4.70 8.76 8.06
N TYR A 91 -5.78 9.12 7.39
CA TYR A 91 -6.28 10.51 7.37
C TYR A 91 -6.62 11.03 8.77
N LEU A 92 -7.27 10.21 9.60
CA LEU A 92 -7.64 10.56 10.98
C LEU A 92 -6.44 10.70 11.94
N SER A 93 -5.23 10.31 11.53
CA SER A 93 -4.00 10.52 12.32
C SER A 93 -3.52 11.96 12.33
N GLU A 94 -4.09 12.82 11.47
CA GLU A 94 -3.68 14.21 11.31
C GLU A 94 -2.19 14.38 10.96
N SER A 95 -1.62 13.38 10.29
CA SER A 95 -0.27 13.45 9.75
C SER A 95 -0.26 14.24 8.45
N GLU A 96 0.85 14.93 8.18
CA GLU A 96 1.02 15.72 6.95
C GLU A 96 1.04 14.81 5.71
N PHE A 97 1.69 13.64 5.83
CA PHE A 97 1.76 12.64 4.76
C PHE A 97 1.20 11.30 5.20
N ILE A 98 0.42 10.67 4.33
CA ILE A 98 -0.14 9.34 4.49
C ILE A 98 0.40 8.44 3.39
N PHE A 99 1.10 7.39 3.78
CA PHE A 99 1.69 6.38 2.91
C PHE A 99 0.86 5.11 2.92
N LEU A 100 0.56 4.57 1.74
CA LEU A 100 -0.06 3.26 1.58
C LEU A 100 1.00 2.26 1.14
N VAL A 101 1.34 1.32 2.02
CA VAL A 101 2.31 0.26 1.75
C VAL A 101 1.64 -1.08 2.02
N GLU A 102 1.21 -1.76 0.97
CA GLU A 102 0.60 -3.07 1.05
C GLU A 102 1.60 -4.13 1.54
N GLU A 103 1.12 -5.25 2.10
CA GLU A 103 1.96 -6.29 2.70
C GLU A 103 3.06 -6.83 1.78
N ASP A 104 2.89 -6.75 0.46
CA ASP A 104 3.81 -7.24 -0.57
C ASP A 104 4.62 -6.13 -1.27
N CYS A 105 4.60 -4.93 -0.71
CA CYS A 105 5.38 -3.79 -1.20
C CYS A 105 6.72 -3.68 -0.45
N LEU A 106 7.82 -3.90 -1.16
CA LEU A 106 9.18 -3.76 -0.63
C LEU A 106 9.74 -2.39 -1.01
N VAL A 107 9.90 -1.50 -0.03
CA VAL A 107 10.40 -0.14 -0.25
C VAL A 107 11.93 -0.08 -0.25
N ARG A 108 12.50 0.89 -0.98
CA ARG A 108 13.94 1.22 -0.94
C ARG A 108 14.25 2.18 0.20
N GLU A 109 15.53 2.33 0.54
CA GLU A 109 16.00 3.24 1.58
C GLU A 109 15.64 4.72 1.32
N ASN A 110 15.56 5.13 0.06
CA ASN A 110 15.19 6.49 -0.34
C ASN A 110 13.67 6.69 -0.51
N TYR A 111 12.84 5.74 -0.09
CA TYR A 111 11.38 5.77 -0.27
C TYR A 111 10.75 7.06 0.27
N PHE A 112 10.96 7.35 1.55
CA PHE A 112 10.36 8.52 2.19
C PHE A 112 10.90 9.84 1.61
N SER A 113 12.22 9.97 1.47
CA SER A 113 12.82 11.19 0.94
C SER A 113 12.34 11.50 -0.48
N TRP A 114 12.24 10.50 -1.34
CA TRP A 114 11.73 10.68 -2.69
C TRP A 114 10.28 11.20 -2.69
N HIS A 115 9.40 10.63 -1.85
CA HIS A 115 8.01 11.06 -1.76
C HIS A 115 7.89 12.49 -1.21
N PHE A 116 8.66 12.84 -0.18
CA PHE A 116 8.66 14.18 0.37
C PHE A 116 9.12 15.22 -0.66
N ASP A 117 10.21 14.95 -1.36
CA ASP A 117 10.72 15.83 -2.42
C ASP A 117 9.70 15.98 -3.55
N ALA A 118 9.09 14.88 -3.98
CA ALA A 118 8.10 14.89 -5.05
C ALA A 118 6.80 15.62 -4.67
N GLN A 119 6.38 15.58 -3.40
CA GLN A 119 5.19 16.28 -2.90
C GLN A 119 5.45 17.72 -2.48
N SER A 120 6.71 18.16 -2.40
CA SER A 120 7.07 19.49 -1.91
C SER A 120 6.47 20.64 -2.73
N THR A 121 6.14 20.40 -4.01
CA THR A 121 5.51 21.40 -4.89
C THR A 121 4.02 21.57 -4.63
N GLY A 122 3.36 20.60 -3.96
CA GLY A 122 1.91 20.60 -3.73
C GLY A 122 1.03 20.37 -4.97
N GLU A 123 1.66 20.13 -6.15
CA GLU A 123 0.96 20.03 -7.44
C GLU A 123 0.31 18.66 -7.69
N TYR A 124 0.77 17.61 -6.98
CA TYR A 124 0.35 16.25 -7.26
C TYR A 124 -0.78 15.81 -6.32
N PHE A 125 -1.73 15.06 -6.89
CA PHE A 125 -2.77 14.36 -6.12
C PHE A 125 -2.16 13.32 -5.20
N ALA A 126 -1.26 12.51 -5.76
CA ALA A 126 -0.50 11.50 -5.06
C ALA A 126 0.86 11.28 -5.75
N THR A 127 1.79 10.68 -5.03
CA THR A 127 3.02 10.11 -5.59
C THR A 127 2.98 8.60 -5.44
N CYS A 128 3.41 7.84 -6.45
CA CYS A 128 3.39 6.38 -6.45
C CYS A 128 4.81 5.85 -6.62
N GLY A 129 5.25 4.97 -5.72
CA GLY A 129 6.66 4.57 -5.61
C GLY A 129 7.17 3.61 -6.70
N ARG A 130 6.27 3.00 -7.49
CA ARG A 130 6.64 2.10 -8.59
C ARG A 130 6.81 2.86 -9.91
N LYS A 131 7.58 2.28 -10.84
CA LYS A 131 7.71 2.81 -12.21
C LYS A 131 6.55 2.29 -13.07
N LEU A 132 5.86 3.19 -13.78
CA LEU A 132 4.87 2.83 -14.79
C LEU A 132 5.33 3.22 -16.19
N LYS A 133 4.81 2.52 -17.20
CA LYS A 133 4.96 2.93 -18.60
C LYS A 133 4.43 4.36 -18.78
N GLN A 134 5.08 5.14 -19.66
CA GLN A 134 4.81 6.57 -19.81
C GLN A 134 3.33 6.91 -20.07
N TRP A 135 2.63 6.10 -20.84
CA TRP A 135 1.22 6.31 -21.16
C TRP A 135 0.26 6.09 -19.97
N LYS A 136 0.72 5.41 -18.89
CA LYS A 136 -0.05 5.19 -17.64
C LYS A 136 0.31 6.17 -16.53
N ARG A 137 1.26 7.07 -16.72
CA ARG A 137 1.78 7.95 -15.65
C ARG A 137 0.76 8.94 -15.07
N ASN A 138 -0.37 9.18 -15.76
CA ASN A 138 -1.43 10.06 -15.25
C ASN A 138 -2.51 9.31 -14.48
N PHE A 139 -2.34 8.01 -14.22
CA PHE A 139 -3.29 7.20 -13.49
C PHE A 139 -2.75 6.87 -12.12
N TYR A 140 -3.61 6.93 -11.11
CA TYR A 140 -3.24 6.51 -9.76
C TYR A 140 -3.00 5.00 -9.68
N SER A 141 -2.13 4.59 -8.78
CA SER A 141 -1.87 3.19 -8.45
C SER A 141 -1.49 3.05 -6.99
N ASN A 142 -2.11 2.10 -6.28
CA ASN A 142 -1.94 1.87 -4.86
C ASN A 142 -0.49 1.56 -4.43
N PRO A 143 0.24 0.62 -5.06
CA PRO A 143 1.47 0.09 -4.46
C PRO A 143 2.50 1.17 -4.10
N GLY A 144 2.74 1.32 -2.80
CA GLY A 144 3.71 2.28 -2.28
C GLY A 144 3.38 3.73 -2.60
N SER A 145 2.11 4.12 -2.53
CA SER A 145 1.68 5.49 -2.77
C SER A 145 1.78 6.38 -1.53
N CYS A 146 1.88 7.69 -1.77
CA CYS A 146 1.88 8.71 -0.73
C CYS A 146 0.93 9.85 -1.12
N PHE A 147 0.18 10.32 -0.14
CA PHE A 147 -0.71 11.47 -0.23
C PHE A 147 -0.28 12.54 0.77
N HIS A 148 -0.29 13.79 0.36
CA HIS A 148 -0.41 14.87 1.30
C HIS A 148 -1.83 14.87 1.90
N TRP A 149 -1.98 15.21 3.17
CA TRP A 149 -3.25 15.14 3.91
C TRP A 149 -4.41 15.86 3.20
N ASP A 150 -4.19 17.06 2.67
CA ASP A 150 -5.22 17.86 1.98
C ASP A 150 -5.69 17.23 0.65
N LYS A 151 -4.87 16.39 0.01
CA LYS A 151 -5.24 15.64 -1.20
C LYS A 151 -6.02 14.38 -0.85
N LEU A 152 -5.60 13.64 0.19
CA LEU A 152 -6.36 12.49 0.66
C LEU A 152 -7.77 12.89 1.13
N ARG A 153 -7.94 14.10 1.66
CA ARG A 153 -9.23 14.68 2.02
C ARG A 153 -10.26 14.61 0.89
N LEU A 154 -9.84 14.65 -0.38
CA LEU A 154 -10.73 14.52 -1.53
C LEU A 154 -11.33 13.12 -1.67
N VAL A 155 -10.60 12.09 -1.22
CA VAL A 155 -11.03 10.68 -1.29
C VAL A 155 -11.96 10.31 -0.13
N ILE A 156 -11.70 10.81 1.07
CA ILE A 156 -12.36 10.38 2.31
C ILE A 156 -13.88 10.42 2.25
N PRO A 157 -14.56 11.45 1.68
CA PRO A 157 -16.03 11.49 1.61
C PRO A 157 -16.64 10.35 0.80
N HIS A 158 -15.85 9.74 -0.10
CA HIS A 158 -16.28 8.64 -0.96
C HIS A 158 -16.09 7.26 -0.30
N ILE A 159 -15.36 7.17 0.81
CA ILE A 159 -15.19 5.94 1.60
C ILE A 159 -16.38 5.84 2.58
N ASN A 160 -17.52 5.37 2.10
CA ASN A 160 -18.76 5.32 2.87
C ASN A 160 -19.61 4.08 2.52
N ASP A 161 -20.64 3.81 3.33
CA ASP A 161 -21.48 2.62 3.19
C ASP A 161 -22.17 2.53 1.82
N ARG A 162 -22.55 3.66 1.21
CA ARG A 162 -23.20 3.67 -0.11
C ARG A 162 -22.24 3.18 -1.20
N PHE A 163 -20.97 3.56 -1.11
CA PHE A 163 -19.94 3.02 -2.01
C PHE A 163 -19.79 1.52 -1.83
N PHE A 164 -19.71 1.03 -0.59
CA PHE A 164 -19.52 -0.39 -0.33
C PHE A 164 -20.75 -1.25 -0.65
N GLN A 165 -21.96 -0.69 -0.59
CA GLN A 165 -23.21 -1.40 -0.97
C GLN A 165 -23.35 -1.58 -2.49
N ASP A 166 -22.93 -0.60 -3.28
CA ASP A 166 -23.01 -0.63 -4.74
C ASP A 166 -21.86 0.18 -5.34
N THR A 167 -20.68 -0.43 -5.41
CA THR A 167 -19.46 0.25 -5.92
C THR A 167 -19.65 0.81 -7.32
N LYS A 168 -20.24 0.02 -8.24
CA LYS A 168 -20.44 0.43 -9.62
C LYS A 168 -21.47 1.57 -9.73
N GLY A 169 -22.65 1.41 -9.15
CA GLY A 169 -23.70 2.42 -9.23
C GLY A 169 -23.30 3.73 -8.51
N TYR A 170 -22.53 3.62 -7.42
CA TYR A 170 -21.95 4.78 -6.76
C TYR A 170 -21.00 5.54 -7.70
N MET A 171 -20.06 4.81 -8.31
CA MET A 171 -19.06 5.39 -9.21
C MET A 171 -19.70 6.05 -10.42
N ASP A 172 -20.63 5.36 -11.07
CA ASP A 172 -21.35 5.88 -12.24
C ASP A 172 -22.15 7.16 -11.90
N ARG A 173 -22.75 7.22 -10.70
CA ARG A 173 -23.51 8.40 -10.23
C ARG A 173 -22.65 9.62 -9.97
N PHE A 174 -21.50 9.44 -9.30
CA PHE A 174 -20.66 10.55 -8.86
C PHE A 174 -19.65 11.01 -9.91
N PHE A 175 -19.18 10.09 -10.76
CA PHE A 175 -18.09 10.36 -11.70
C PHE A 175 -18.47 10.05 -13.16
N GLY A 176 -19.66 9.53 -13.41
CA GLY A 176 -20.11 9.08 -14.73
C GLY A 176 -19.62 7.67 -15.09
N PRO A 177 -20.18 7.05 -16.15
CA PRO A 177 -19.80 5.72 -16.61
C PRO A 177 -18.32 5.66 -17.04
N SER A 178 -17.65 4.52 -16.80
CA SER A 178 -16.27 4.31 -17.19
C SER A 178 -15.90 2.83 -17.20
N ASP A 179 -14.90 2.49 -18.00
CA ASP A 179 -14.27 1.16 -18.06
C ASP A 179 -13.18 0.96 -17.00
N PHE A 180 -12.92 1.96 -16.13
CA PHE A 180 -11.97 1.82 -15.03
C PHE A 180 -12.50 0.87 -13.96
N GLY A 181 -11.56 0.33 -13.17
CA GLY A 181 -11.87 -0.53 -12.03
C GLY A 181 -12.90 0.11 -11.08
N ILE A 182 -13.70 -0.73 -10.46
CA ILE A 182 -14.79 -0.34 -9.55
C ILE A 182 -14.44 -0.53 -8.07
N LEU A 183 -13.20 -0.88 -7.76
CA LEU A 183 -12.70 -1.11 -6.42
C LEU A 183 -11.91 0.11 -5.91
N ASP A 184 -11.05 -0.10 -4.94
CA ASP A 184 -10.24 0.93 -4.28
C ASP A 184 -9.39 1.77 -5.25
N ASP A 185 -8.60 1.13 -6.10
CA ASP A 185 -7.81 1.80 -7.16
C ASP A 185 -8.71 2.65 -8.07
N GLY A 186 -9.83 2.07 -8.48
CA GLY A 186 -10.80 2.73 -9.34
C GLY A 186 -11.41 3.96 -8.68
N LEU A 187 -11.84 3.87 -7.41
CA LEU A 187 -12.37 5.00 -6.66
C LEU A 187 -11.36 6.14 -6.57
N ILE A 188 -10.15 5.83 -6.11
CA ILE A 188 -9.10 6.85 -5.92
C ILE A 188 -8.73 7.50 -7.25
N GLN A 189 -8.63 6.71 -8.32
CA GLN A 189 -8.38 7.22 -9.67
C GLN A 189 -9.48 8.13 -10.18
N ARG A 190 -10.75 7.82 -9.92
CA ARG A 190 -11.89 8.66 -10.33
C ARG A 190 -11.88 10.01 -9.60
N VAL A 191 -11.59 10.00 -8.29
CA VAL A 191 -11.41 11.23 -7.52
C VAL A 191 -10.23 12.04 -8.06
N GLN A 192 -9.12 11.39 -8.36
CA GLN A 192 -7.94 12.03 -8.96
C GLN A 192 -8.30 12.72 -10.28
N GLN A 193 -8.99 12.02 -11.19
CA GLN A 193 -9.41 12.60 -12.47
C GLN A 193 -10.37 13.78 -12.30
N ALA A 194 -11.35 13.65 -11.40
CA ALA A 194 -12.30 14.74 -11.09
C ALA A 194 -11.61 15.96 -10.50
N SER A 195 -10.50 15.78 -9.78
CA SER A 195 -9.70 16.87 -9.23
C SER A 195 -8.86 17.62 -10.26
N GLY A 196 -8.61 17.04 -11.43
CA GLY A 196 -7.70 17.56 -12.44
C GLY A 196 -6.20 17.52 -12.06
N LEU A 197 -5.87 16.98 -10.89
CA LEU A 197 -4.50 16.90 -10.41
C LEU A 197 -3.76 15.69 -11.01
N LEU A 198 -2.44 15.81 -11.13
CA LEU A 198 -1.58 14.77 -11.68
C LEU A 198 -1.08 13.80 -10.60
N VAL A 199 -0.59 12.63 -11.03
CA VAL A 199 0.15 11.68 -10.20
C VAL A 199 1.61 11.68 -10.60
N LYS A 200 2.52 11.70 -9.62
CA LYS A 200 3.97 11.65 -9.87
C LYS A 200 4.50 10.23 -9.71
N TYR A 201 5.31 9.80 -10.67
CA TYR A 201 6.02 8.52 -10.65
C TYR A 201 7.53 8.75 -10.70
N PRO A 202 8.35 7.89 -10.07
CA PRO A 202 9.80 7.98 -10.14
C PRO A 202 10.33 7.50 -11.50
N ASP A 203 11.49 8.01 -11.90
CA ASP A 203 12.22 7.46 -13.05
C ASP A 203 12.80 6.08 -12.72
N GLU A 204 13.30 5.90 -11.49
CA GLU A 204 13.70 4.62 -10.94
C GLU A 204 12.73 4.24 -9.80
N PRO A 205 12.17 3.01 -9.80
CA PRO A 205 11.18 2.63 -8.79
C PRO A 205 11.78 2.65 -7.38
N VAL A 206 11.03 3.21 -6.44
CA VAL A 206 11.37 3.19 -5.01
C VAL A 206 10.60 2.12 -4.24
N VAL A 207 9.71 1.39 -4.93
CA VAL A 207 8.93 0.26 -4.43
C VAL A 207 8.97 -0.88 -5.42
N ALA A 208 9.16 -2.13 -4.93
CA ALA A 208 8.91 -3.36 -5.66
C ALA A 208 7.63 -4.02 -5.13
N HIS A 209 6.63 -4.19 -5.98
CA HIS A 209 5.38 -4.88 -5.66
C HIS A 209 5.53 -6.37 -5.97
N GLN A 210 5.74 -7.19 -4.96
CA GLN A 210 6.08 -8.62 -5.13
C GLN A 210 4.85 -9.47 -5.44
N GLY A 211 3.67 -9.10 -4.97
CA GLY A 211 2.43 -9.82 -5.23
C GLY A 211 2.19 -10.05 -6.71
N PHE A 212 2.45 -9.05 -7.54
CA PHE A 212 2.30 -9.15 -8.98
C PHE A 212 3.25 -10.17 -9.62
N ARG A 213 4.49 -10.28 -9.12
CA ARG A 213 5.47 -11.26 -9.62
C ARG A 213 5.13 -12.68 -9.21
N MET A 214 4.56 -12.85 -8.02
CA MET A 214 4.28 -14.16 -7.45
C MET A 214 2.89 -14.69 -7.87
N TYR A 215 1.89 -13.81 -8.02
CA TYR A 215 0.51 -14.17 -8.37
C TYR A 215 0.19 -14.07 -9.85
N GLY A 216 0.90 -13.26 -10.62
CA GLY A 216 0.77 -13.21 -12.08
C GLY A 216 1.29 -14.47 -12.78
N THR A 217 1.96 -15.36 -12.04
CA THR A 217 2.53 -16.62 -12.57
C THR A 217 1.93 -17.87 -11.95
N THR A 218 1.39 -17.81 -10.71
CA THR A 218 0.73 -18.96 -10.07
C THR A 218 -0.15 -18.50 -8.91
N GLU A 219 -1.46 -18.68 -8.99
CA GLU A 219 -2.38 -18.61 -7.85
C GLU A 219 -2.03 -19.60 -6.72
N GLU A 220 -1.06 -20.47 -6.96
CA GLU A 220 -0.70 -21.62 -6.13
C GLU A 220 0.55 -21.41 -5.28
N TRP A 221 1.36 -20.35 -5.52
CA TRP A 221 2.56 -20.20 -4.73
C TRP A 221 2.23 -19.81 -3.27
N ARG A 222 2.71 -20.66 -2.37
CA ARG A 222 2.66 -20.38 -0.93
C ARG A 222 4.04 -20.67 -0.35
N ALA A 223 4.48 -19.81 0.55
CA ALA A 223 5.69 -20.06 1.30
C ALA A 223 5.57 -21.38 2.07
N LYS A 224 6.62 -22.20 2.00
CA LYS A 224 6.67 -23.52 2.63
C LYS A 224 7.21 -23.40 4.04
N GLY A 225 6.66 -24.22 4.94
CA GLY A 225 7.10 -24.31 6.33
C GLY A 225 5.95 -24.43 7.31
N ASP A 226 6.22 -25.07 8.45
CA ASP A 226 5.25 -25.32 9.51
C ASP A 226 5.09 -24.07 10.39
N THR A 227 6.16 -23.28 10.54
CA THR A 227 6.16 -22.04 11.32
C THR A 227 6.16 -20.80 10.43
N ILE A 228 5.82 -19.66 10.99
CA ILE A 228 5.88 -18.37 10.27
C ILE A 228 7.33 -18.02 9.90
N GLU A 229 8.29 -18.35 10.76
CA GLU A 229 9.72 -18.15 10.52
C GLU A 229 10.22 -18.95 9.32
N ASP A 230 9.80 -20.21 9.21
CA ASP A 230 10.15 -21.08 8.08
C ASP A 230 9.59 -20.51 6.77
N ARG A 231 8.35 -20.05 6.78
CA ARG A 231 7.72 -19.40 5.61
C ARG A 231 8.43 -18.12 5.20
N ILE A 232 8.81 -17.27 6.15
CA ILE A 232 9.61 -16.06 5.87
C ILE A 232 10.96 -16.44 5.26
N ARG A 233 11.61 -17.47 5.79
CA ARG A 233 12.90 -17.97 5.26
C ARG A 233 12.75 -18.52 3.85
N ASP A 234 11.69 -19.25 3.57
CA ASP A 234 11.39 -19.80 2.24
C ASP A 234 11.11 -18.66 1.25
N LEU A 235 10.28 -17.67 1.63
CA LEU A 235 10.01 -16.49 0.81
C LEU A 235 11.29 -15.74 0.44
N ARG A 236 12.19 -15.51 1.40
CA ARG A 236 13.48 -14.85 1.12
C ARG A 236 14.31 -15.60 0.09
N LYS A 237 14.36 -16.95 0.16
CA LYS A 237 15.07 -17.78 -0.83
C LYS A 237 14.42 -17.65 -2.21
N VAL A 238 13.09 -17.70 -2.28
CA VAL A 238 12.38 -17.58 -3.56
C VAL A 238 12.62 -16.21 -4.18
N LEU A 239 12.48 -15.13 -3.42
CA LEU A 239 12.72 -13.77 -3.92
C LEU A 239 14.18 -13.57 -4.38
N ALA A 240 15.15 -14.12 -3.66
CA ALA A 240 16.56 -14.09 -4.06
C ALA A 240 16.80 -14.82 -5.40
N ASN A 241 16.09 -15.91 -5.67
CA ASN A 241 16.18 -16.64 -6.93
C ASN A 241 15.46 -15.94 -8.09
N VAL A 242 14.34 -15.26 -7.81
CA VAL A 242 13.57 -14.52 -8.83
C VAL A 242 14.26 -13.21 -9.21
N ASP A 243 14.86 -12.55 -8.23
CA ASP A 243 15.65 -11.33 -8.44
C ASP A 243 16.95 -11.35 -7.60
N PRO A 244 17.96 -12.16 -8.02
CA PRO A 244 19.20 -12.32 -7.26
C PRO A 244 20.00 -11.02 -7.12
N HIS A 245 19.66 -9.99 -7.91
CA HIS A 245 20.30 -8.67 -7.85
C HIS A 245 19.49 -7.66 -7.03
N GLY A 246 18.34 -8.05 -6.48
CA GLY A 246 17.46 -7.15 -5.72
C GLY A 246 16.99 -5.94 -6.51
N ARG A 247 16.83 -6.08 -7.83
CA ARG A 247 16.44 -4.98 -8.72
C ARG A 247 14.95 -4.72 -8.59
N TYR A 248 14.62 -3.48 -8.37
CA TYR A 248 13.24 -2.99 -8.42
C TYR A 248 12.88 -2.74 -9.89
N THR A 249 12.22 -3.70 -10.52
CA THR A 249 11.77 -3.57 -11.91
C THR A 249 10.33 -3.06 -11.93
N SER A 250 9.93 -2.47 -13.06
CA SER A 250 8.52 -2.15 -13.33
C SER A 250 7.72 -3.45 -13.47
N ASP A 251 6.58 -3.53 -12.78
CA ASP A 251 5.70 -4.69 -12.84
C ASP A 251 5.08 -4.89 -14.24
N PHE A 252 5.19 -3.89 -15.12
CA PHE A 252 4.57 -3.85 -16.44
C PHE A 252 5.53 -4.01 -17.61
N GLU A 253 6.78 -4.40 -17.40
CA GLU A 253 7.69 -4.69 -18.52
C GLU A 253 7.34 -5.99 -19.27
N ARG A 254 6.38 -6.78 -18.75
CA ARG A 254 5.98 -8.08 -19.31
C ARG A 254 4.61 -8.11 -20.01
N TYR A 255 3.91 -6.96 -20.13
CA TYR A 255 2.60 -6.89 -20.82
C TYR A 255 2.56 -5.77 -21.85
#